data_c36eca6ff5954d2dc248f2ba17e6060e
#
_entry.id   c36eca6ff5954d2dc248f2ba17e6060e
#
_cell.length_a   1.000
_cell.length_b   1.000
_cell.length_c   1.000
_cell.angle_alpha   90.00
_cell.angle_beta   90.00
_cell.angle_gamma   90.00
#
_symmetry.space_group_name_H-M   'P 1'
#
loop_
_entity.id
_entity.type
_entity.pdbx_description
1 polymer ?
#
loop_
_entity_poly.entity_id
_entity_poly.type
_entity_poly.pdbx_seq_one_letter_code
_entity_poly.pdbx_strand_id
1 'polypeptide(L)'
;MAALTQTGCQVSSTSQRITVASAGSISSLDPAQVSTVHSLQLLSAIGDPLYSLNKDGSLQPRLAASEPTISADGRLVTIPLRTDVRFHDGTRFDAKAMAFSLRRFLRIGTLSYVVGDRIKAVEVEAPHVLRLVLNRRSTSLEGLLTSINLTPLSPRAYANHKDSFLHDNFVGTGPYRLTKFNEKQQRLEPFEQYWGDPPKNPGLDLISLSNSTALFGALRSGEVDVLLSASIDEDQRHALNQQAERGDLHESVGAAMEIGYITLLSNTEPLSNQRLRQAIALSLDRDEVSERVSYGLRRPLRALIPPSLPGGGVAPWPKHNPKEAKTLLRQSGYCQGSQLEVPLTFRSNVPADKLLALTWQAQVQRDLADCMVLKLDGVESTTVYRQLGEGAFKAVILDWLGSYPDPEAYLNPLLSCSNAEGHVCLDGEAAISGSFWSAPGLQTALQDSDSVRGAPRVAVLNTIEELTVNGAAYIPVWLESPRSWSQRSVKPPQYNRSGFLRLAELERVSHQQEGN
;
A
#
# COMPACT_ATOMS: atom_id res chain seq x y z
N MET A 1 -21.49 57.70 -38.66
CA MET A 1 -22.01 56.59 -37.79
C MET A 1 -21.02 55.43 -37.90
N ALA A 2 -20.21 55.28 -36.86
CA ALA A 2 -19.27 54.16 -36.78
C ALA A 2 -19.84 53.08 -35.87
N ALA A 3 -20.06 51.90 -36.41
CA ALA A 3 -20.54 50.74 -35.67
C ALA A 3 -19.38 50.13 -34.87
N LEU A 4 -19.45 50.17 -33.55
CA LEU A 4 -18.57 49.45 -32.62
C LEU A 4 -19.06 47.98 -32.60
N THR A 5 -18.28 47.09 -33.20
CA THR A 5 -18.40 45.64 -33.00
C THR A 5 -17.83 45.28 -31.63
N GLN A 6 -18.68 44.93 -30.68
CA GLN A 6 -18.30 44.28 -29.43
C GLN A 6 -17.83 42.84 -29.76
N THR A 7 -16.53 42.62 -29.66
CA THR A 7 -15.94 41.27 -29.63
C THR A 7 -16.20 40.72 -28.21
N GLY A 8 -17.23 39.88 -28.09
CA GLY A 8 -17.44 39.11 -26.86
C GLY A 8 -16.26 38.17 -26.63
N CYS A 9 -15.59 38.30 -25.48
CA CYS A 9 -14.70 37.27 -25.00
C CYS A 9 -15.52 35.97 -24.86
N GLN A 10 -15.27 35.01 -25.73
CA GLN A 10 -15.69 33.63 -25.47
C GLN A 10 -14.99 33.18 -24.20
N VAL A 11 -15.74 33.08 -23.11
CA VAL A 11 -15.35 32.34 -21.92
C VAL A 11 -15.05 30.91 -22.43
N SER A 12 -13.78 30.53 -22.40
CA SER A 12 -13.39 29.17 -22.70
C SER A 12 -14.21 28.24 -21.81
N SER A 13 -14.98 27.34 -22.42
CA SER A 13 -15.68 26.28 -21.71
C SER A 13 -14.68 25.59 -20.78
N THR A 14 -14.78 25.82 -19.48
CA THR A 14 -14.02 25.07 -18.47
C THR A 14 -14.21 23.59 -18.81
N SER A 15 -13.12 22.90 -19.02
CA SER A 15 -13.13 21.46 -19.30
C SER A 15 -13.99 20.79 -18.23
N GLN A 16 -15.04 20.08 -18.60
CA GLN A 16 -15.88 19.32 -17.67
C GLN A 16 -15.12 18.15 -17.04
N ARG A 17 -13.93 17.83 -17.57
CA ARG A 17 -13.04 16.77 -17.07
C ARG A 17 -12.51 17.15 -15.68
N ILE A 18 -12.24 16.14 -14.87
CA ILE A 18 -11.65 16.34 -13.55
C ILE A 18 -10.15 16.07 -13.64
N THR A 19 -9.35 17.01 -13.13
CA THR A 19 -7.89 16.88 -13.05
C THR A 19 -7.49 16.36 -11.67
N VAL A 20 -6.82 15.22 -11.62
CA VAL A 20 -6.31 14.59 -10.40
C VAL A 20 -4.78 14.64 -10.41
N ALA A 21 -4.18 15.21 -9.38
CA ALA A 21 -2.73 15.31 -9.27
C ALA A 21 -2.15 14.44 -8.15
N SER A 22 -0.94 13.97 -8.40
CA SER A 22 -0.11 13.26 -7.41
C SER A 22 1.37 13.51 -7.67
N ALA A 23 2.25 13.14 -6.74
CA ALA A 23 3.69 13.12 -7.00
C ALA A 23 4.10 11.77 -7.59
N GLY A 24 5.21 11.79 -8.32
CA GLY A 24 5.80 10.60 -8.91
C GLY A 24 5.37 10.36 -10.35
N SER A 25 6.17 9.61 -11.08
CA SER A 25 5.90 9.22 -12.46
C SER A 25 5.38 7.77 -12.52
N ILE A 26 4.62 7.48 -13.56
CA ILE A 26 4.14 6.12 -13.87
C ILE A 26 5.04 5.53 -14.96
N SER A 27 5.96 4.65 -14.58
CA SER A 27 6.92 4.03 -15.50
C SER A 27 6.37 2.80 -16.23
N SER A 28 5.32 2.19 -15.71
CA SER A 28 4.68 1.02 -16.31
C SER A 28 3.21 0.95 -15.99
N LEU A 29 2.44 0.41 -16.94
CA LEU A 29 1.02 0.09 -16.81
C LEU A 29 0.77 -1.42 -16.75
N ASP A 30 1.82 -2.23 -16.81
CA ASP A 30 1.69 -3.68 -16.78
C ASP A 30 1.36 -4.18 -15.36
N PRO A 31 0.20 -4.81 -15.12
CA PRO A 31 -0.17 -5.28 -13.78
C PRO A 31 0.84 -6.24 -13.16
N ALA A 32 1.59 -6.95 -14.00
CA ALA A 32 2.64 -7.86 -13.53
C ALA A 32 3.91 -7.14 -13.02
N GLN A 33 4.05 -5.83 -13.29
CA GLN A 33 5.20 -5.02 -12.87
C GLN A 33 4.83 -3.90 -11.89
N VAL A 34 3.59 -3.44 -11.90
CA VAL A 34 3.12 -2.30 -11.12
C VAL A 34 3.15 -2.61 -9.63
N SER A 35 3.83 -1.75 -8.85
CA SER A 35 3.91 -1.83 -7.38
C SER A 35 3.76 -0.49 -6.66
N THR A 36 3.81 0.65 -7.40
CA THR A 36 3.67 1.96 -6.77
C THR A 36 2.20 2.34 -6.59
N VAL A 37 1.88 3.08 -5.52
CA VAL A 37 0.52 3.55 -5.21
C VAL A 37 -0.10 4.32 -6.38
N HIS A 38 0.68 5.16 -7.09
CA HIS A 38 0.21 5.93 -8.24
C HIS A 38 -0.20 5.04 -9.43
N SER A 39 0.63 4.07 -9.75
CA SER A 39 0.34 3.13 -10.84
C SER A 39 -0.84 2.23 -10.50
N LEU A 40 -0.96 1.77 -9.24
CA LEU A 40 -2.10 0.99 -8.76
C LEU A 40 -3.40 1.82 -8.75
N GLN A 41 -3.32 3.11 -8.41
CA GLN A 41 -4.46 4.02 -8.48
C GLN A 41 -4.97 4.18 -9.91
N LEU A 42 -4.07 4.37 -10.89
CA LEU A 42 -4.44 4.40 -12.31
C LEU A 42 -5.02 3.05 -12.74
N LEU A 43 -4.35 1.95 -12.40
CA LEU A 43 -4.79 0.60 -12.77
C LEU A 43 -6.20 0.31 -12.23
N SER A 44 -6.55 0.80 -11.04
CA SER A 44 -7.90 0.68 -10.46
C SER A 44 -9.00 1.42 -11.22
N ALA A 45 -8.66 2.35 -12.10
CA ALA A 45 -9.60 3.05 -12.96
C ALA A 45 -9.78 2.39 -14.34
N ILE A 46 -8.77 1.66 -14.83
CA ILE A 46 -8.75 1.08 -16.16
C ILE A 46 -8.88 -0.45 -16.15
N GLY A 47 -8.83 -1.09 -14.98
CA GLY A 47 -9.00 -2.54 -14.77
C GLY A 47 -10.04 -2.85 -13.70
N ASP A 48 -10.46 -4.10 -13.63
CA ASP A 48 -11.31 -4.63 -12.57
C ASP A 48 -10.66 -5.87 -11.95
N PRO A 49 -10.74 -6.08 -10.62
CA PRO A 49 -10.37 -7.34 -9.98
C PRO A 49 -11.51 -8.37 -10.10
N LEU A 50 -11.24 -9.62 -9.72
CA LEU A 50 -12.28 -10.64 -9.62
C LEU A 50 -13.32 -10.31 -8.54
N TYR A 51 -12.86 -9.80 -7.43
CA TYR A 51 -13.68 -9.40 -6.27
C TYR A 51 -13.26 -8.03 -5.73
N SER A 52 -14.11 -7.42 -4.93
CA SER A 52 -13.81 -6.29 -4.05
C SER A 52 -14.27 -6.62 -2.64
N LEU A 53 -14.05 -5.71 -1.68
CA LEU A 53 -14.57 -5.86 -0.32
C LEU A 53 -15.72 -4.89 -0.06
N ASN A 54 -16.76 -5.39 0.57
CA ASN A 54 -17.82 -4.61 1.20
C ASN A 54 -17.29 -3.85 2.42
N LYS A 55 -18.12 -2.96 2.98
CA LYS A 55 -17.79 -2.19 4.19
C LYS A 55 -17.52 -3.06 5.42
N ASP A 56 -18.12 -4.23 5.51
CA ASP A 56 -17.93 -5.21 6.58
C ASP A 56 -16.73 -6.15 6.35
N GLY A 57 -16.03 -6.03 5.22
CA GLY A 57 -14.89 -6.87 4.86
C GLY A 57 -15.26 -8.17 4.12
N SER A 58 -16.56 -8.44 3.88
CA SER A 58 -16.98 -9.58 3.07
C SER A 58 -16.63 -9.37 1.59
N LEU A 59 -16.46 -10.49 0.86
CA LEU A 59 -16.24 -10.45 -0.59
C LEU A 59 -17.47 -9.92 -1.33
N GLN A 60 -17.23 -9.07 -2.28
CA GLN A 60 -18.20 -8.60 -3.25
C GLN A 60 -17.76 -9.00 -4.67
N PRO A 61 -18.57 -9.78 -5.40
CA PRO A 61 -18.27 -10.14 -6.79
C PRO A 61 -18.11 -8.90 -7.68
N ARG A 62 -17.10 -8.91 -8.57
CA ARG A 62 -16.84 -7.90 -9.60
C ARG A 62 -16.84 -8.57 -10.97
N LEU A 63 -15.69 -9.06 -11.44
CA LEU A 63 -15.62 -9.89 -12.65
C LEU A 63 -16.08 -11.34 -12.39
N ALA A 64 -16.04 -11.79 -11.15
CA ALA A 64 -16.76 -12.99 -10.72
C ALA A 64 -18.27 -12.74 -10.73
N ALA A 65 -19.05 -13.76 -11.07
CA ALA A 65 -20.52 -13.71 -11.08
C ALA A 65 -21.14 -13.99 -9.70
N SER A 66 -20.41 -14.70 -8.83
CA SER A 66 -20.81 -15.01 -7.45
C SER A 66 -19.56 -15.28 -6.59
N GLU A 67 -19.77 -15.55 -5.29
CA GLU A 67 -18.71 -16.02 -4.40
C GLU A 67 -18.06 -17.30 -4.95
N PRO A 68 -16.77 -17.55 -4.64
CA PRO A 68 -16.07 -18.75 -5.06
C PRO A 68 -16.59 -19.98 -4.30
N THR A 69 -16.64 -21.13 -4.96
CA THR A 69 -16.85 -22.41 -4.29
C THR A 69 -15.52 -23.05 -3.96
N ILE A 70 -15.34 -23.41 -2.68
CA ILE A 70 -14.09 -23.99 -2.17
C ILE A 70 -14.36 -25.44 -1.78
N SER A 71 -13.52 -26.38 -2.25
CA SER A 71 -13.60 -27.80 -1.88
C SER A 71 -13.37 -28.02 -0.37
N ALA A 72 -13.82 -29.14 0.16
CA ALA A 72 -13.71 -29.46 1.58
C ALA A 72 -12.26 -29.45 2.11
N ASP A 73 -11.30 -29.89 1.28
CA ASP A 73 -9.87 -29.84 1.59
C ASP A 73 -9.25 -28.43 1.41
N GLY A 74 -10.03 -27.48 0.87
CA GLY A 74 -9.61 -26.10 0.64
C GLY A 74 -8.62 -25.91 -0.51
N ARG A 75 -8.40 -26.92 -1.35
CA ARG A 75 -7.38 -26.88 -2.42
C ARG A 75 -7.91 -26.61 -3.82
N LEU A 76 -9.22 -26.73 -4.03
CA LEU A 76 -9.86 -26.38 -5.29
C LEU A 76 -10.78 -25.19 -5.07
N VAL A 77 -10.59 -24.13 -5.86
CA VAL A 77 -11.40 -22.92 -5.81
C VAL A 77 -11.99 -22.70 -7.19
N THR A 78 -13.31 -22.83 -7.29
CA THR A 78 -14.07 -22.65 -8.53
C THR A 78 -14.71 -21.27 -8.50
N ILE A 79 -14.44 -20.46 -9.52
CA ILE A 79 -14.87 -19.06 -9.65
C ILE A 79 -15.74 -18.93 -10.90
N PRO A 80 -17.06 -18.76 -10.76
CA PRO A 80 -17.93 -18.41 -11.88
C PRO A 80 -17.66 -16.97 -12.31
N LEU A 81 -17.57 -16.73 -13.61
CA LEU A 81 -17.25 -15.44 -14.21
C LEU A 81 -18.45 -14.82 -14.91
N ARG A 82 -18.52 -13.50 -14.94
CA ARG A 82 -19.53 -12.74 -15.68
C ARG A 82 -19.44 -13.02 -17.19
N THR A 83 -20.57 -12.93 -17.89
CA THR A 83 -20.71 -13.21 -19.31
C THR A 83 -20.85 -11.94 -20.17
N ASP A 84 -21.11 -10.80 -19.53
CA ASP A 84 -21.43 -9.52 -20.13
C ASP A 84 -20.23 -8.54 -20.20
N VAL A 85 -19.04 -8.98 -19.83
CA VAL A 85 -17.84 -8.13 -19.76
C VAL A 85 -17.09 -8.12 -21.11
N ARG A 86 -16.60 -6.91 -21.47
CA ARG A 86 -15.70 -6.69 -22.61
C ARG A 86 -14.44 -5.99 -22.20
N PHE A 87 -13.36 -6.31 -22.89
CA PHE A 87 -12.12 -5.53 -22.84
C PHE A 87 -12.26 -4.22 -23.62
N HIS A 88 -11.39 -3.24 -23.34
CA HIS A 88 -11.37 -1.95 -24.03
C HIS A 88 -11.20 -2.05 -25.55
N ASP A 89 -10.67 -3.15 -26.05
CA ASP A 89 -10.52 -3.44 -27.48
C ASP A 89 -11.74 -4.16 -28.10
N GLY A 90 -12.84 -4.30 -27.33
CA GLY A 90 -14.08 -4.91 -27.73
C GLY A 90 -14.11 -6.45 -27.66
N THR A 91 -12.99 -7.13 -27.37
CA THR A 91 -12.96 -8.58 -27.17
C THR A 91 -13.74 -8.98 -25.91
N ARG A 92 -14.31 -10.19 -25.89
CA ARG A 92 -15.07 -10.69 -24.73
C ARG A 92 -14.12 -11.19 -23.64
N PHE A 93 -14.49 -10.94 -22.39
CA PHE A 93 -13.88 -11.55 -21.23
C PHE A 93 -14.45 -12.95 -21.00
N ASP A 94 -13.59 -13.92 -20.74
CA ASP A 94 -13.95 -15.29 -20.42
C ASP A 94 -12.88 -15.94 -19.51
N ALA A 95 -13.09 -17.21 -19.15
CA ALA A 95 -12.16 -17.95 -18.31
C ALA A 95 -10.77 -18.15 -18.98
N LYS A 96 -10.70 -18.17 -20.32
CA LYS A 96 -9.42 -18.29 -21.03
C LYS A 96 -8.59 -16.99 -20.88
N ALA A 97 -9.25 -15.84 -21.00
CA ALA A 97 -8.61 -14.54 -20.82
C ALA A 97 -8.14 -14.34 -19.37
N MET A 98 -8.96 -14.74 -18.39
CA MET A 98 -8.56 -14.67 -16.98
C MET A 98 -7.40 -15.64 -16.67
N ALA A 99 -7.47 -16.88 -17.16
CA ALA A 99 -6.39 -17.85 -16.98
C ALA A 99 -5.08 -17.40 -17.66
N PHE A 100 -5.16 -16.78 -18.86
CA PHE A 100 -4.00 -16.18 -19.52
C PHE A 100 -3.34 -15.13 -18.63
N SER A 101 -4.11 -14.22 -18.05
CA SER A 101 -3.62 -13.12 -17.22
C SER A 101 -2.98 -13.61 -15.94
N LEU A 102 -3.63 -14.54 -15.21
CA LEU A 102 -3.09 -15.12 -13.99
C LEU A 102 -1.82 -15.95 -14.25
N ARG A 103 -1.81 -16.78 -15.30
CA ARG A 103 -0.61 -17.56 -15.67
C ARG A 103 0.55 -16.66 -16.06
N ARG A 104 0.26 -15.54 -16.75
CA ARG A 104 1.27 -14.54 -17.09
C ARG A 104 1.81 -13.86 -15.83
N PHE A 105 0.94 -13.42 -14.92
CA PHE A 105 1.33 -12.83 -13.64
C PHE A 105 2.23 -13.80 -12.83
N LEU A 106 1.85 -15.06 -12.71
CA LEU A 106 2.63 -16.08 -12.01
C LEU A 106 4.01 -16.30 -12.64
N ARG A 107 4.15 -16.11 -13.95
CA ARG A 107 5.40 -16.38 -14.67
C ARG A 107 6.38 -15.22 -14.66
N ILE A 108 5.91 -13.99 -14.84
CA ILE A 108 6.77 -12.81 -15.01
C ILE A 108 6.51 -11.70 -13.99
N GLY A 109 5.49 -11.82 -13.16
CA GLY A 109 5.13 -10.75 -12.22
C GLY A 109 6.23 -10.51 -11.17
N THR A 110 6.56 -9.24 -10.93
CA THR A 110 7.53 -8.86 -9.90
C THR A 110 7.07 -9.24 -8.49
N LEU A 111 5.74 -9.30 -8.26
CA LEU A 111 5.12 -9.77 -7.02
C LEU A 111 4.55 -11.20 -7.15
N SER A 112 5.01 -11.97 -8.14
CA SER A 112 4.51 -13.33 -8.38
C SER A 112 4.74 -14.28 -7.21
N TYR A 113 5.77 -14.06 -6.40
CA TYR A 113 6.05 -14.85 -5.21
C TYR A 113 4.91 -14.77 -4.18
N VAL A 114 4.22 -13.62 -4.07
CA VAL A 114 3.07 -13.42 -3.17
C VAL A 114 1.92 -14.38 -3.50
N VAL A 115 1.79 -14.76 -4.76
CA VAL A 115 0.69 -15.60 -5.30
C VAL A 115 1.17 -17.04 -5.57
N GLY A 116 2.43 -17.19 -6.01
CA GLY A 116 2.96 -18.43 -6.57
C GLY A 116 3.17 -19.55 -5.56
N ASP A 117 3.36 -19.25 -4.29
CA ASP A 117 3.44 -20.25 -3.24
C ASP A 117 2.08 -20.92 -2.94
N ARG A 118 0.98 -20.28 -3.33
CA ARG A 118 -0.40 -20.74 -3.10
C ARG A 118 -1.01 -21.41 -4.30
N ILE A 119 -0.87 -20.82 -5.50
CA ILE A 119 -1.52 -21.29 -6.72
C ILE A 119 -0.61 -22.28 -7.46
N LYS A 120 -0.98 -23.56 -7.40
CA LYS A 120 -0.31 -24.65 -8.15
C LYS A 120 -0.66 -24.62 -9.63
N ALA A 121 -1.92 -24.38 -9.96
CA ALA A 121 -2.39 -24.33 -11.34
C ALA A 121 -3.63 -23.44 -11.48
N VAL A 122 -3.77 -22.86 -12.67
CA VAL A 122 -4.94 -22.10 -13.09
C VAL A 122 -5.56 -22.86 -14.26
N GLU A 123 -6.80 -23.30 -14.13
CA GLU A 123 -7.50 -24.14 -15.09
C GLU A 123 -8.76 -23.45 -15.63
N VAL A 124 -9.12 -23.77 -16.86
CA VAL A 124 -10.37 -23.36 -17.49
C VAL A 124 -11.30 -24.57 -17.46
N GLU A 125 -12.28 -24.55 -16.55
CA GLU A 125 -13.24 -25.64 -16.42
C GLU A 125 -14.37 -25.55 -17.45
N ALA A 126 -14.82 -24.31 -17.70
CA ALA A 126 -15.84 -24.00 -18.72
C ALA A 126 -15.59 -22.57 -19.24
N PRO A 127 -16.28 -22.11 -20.31
CA PRO A 127 -16.06 -20.78 -20.88
C PRO A 127 -16.13 -19.62 -19.87
N HIS A 128 -16.94 -19.76 -18.83
CA HIS A 128 -17.11 -18.78 -17.76
C HIS A 128 -16.91 -19.38 -16.36
N VAL A 129 -16.10 -20.43 -16.24
CA VAL A 129 -15.75 -21.05 -14.96
C VAL A 129 -14.23 -21.21 -14.90
N LEU A 130 -13.62 -20.47 -14.01
CA LEU A 130 -12.19 -20.56 -13.68
C LEU A 130 -12.02 -21.51 -12.48
N ARG A 131 -11.00 -22.37 -12.51
CA ARG A 131 -10.58 -23.18 -11.38
C ARG A 131 -9.15 -22.85 -11.00
N LEU A 132 -8.94 -22.57 -9.71
CA LEU A 132 -7.61 -22.47 -9.11
C LEU A 132 -7.33 -23.75 -8.33
N VAL A 133 -6.18 -24.37 -8.60
CA VAL A 133 -5.66 -25.48 -7.81
C VAL A 133 -4.61 -24.92 -6.87
N LEU A 134 -4.78 -25.12 -5.58
CA LEU A 134 -3.89 -24.58 -4.56
C LEU A 134 -2.89 -25.64 -4.06
N ASN A 135 -1.69 -25.19 -3.69
CA ASN A 135 -0.70 -26.02 -3.02
C ASN A 135 -1.16 -26.44 -1.60
N ARG A 136 -1.85 -25.54 -0.92
CA ARG A 136 -2.41 -25.71 0.43
C ARG A 136 -3.70 -24.89 0.57
N ARG A 137 -4.47 -25.17 1.62
CA ARG A 137 -5.61 -24.30 1.99
C ARG A 137 -5.06 -22.89 2.24
N SER A 138 -5.79 -21.88 1.78
CA SER A 138 -5.41 -20.47 1.99
C SER A 138 -6.66 -19.64 2.30
N THR A 139 -6.69 -19.01 3.47
CA THR A 139 -7.75 -18.08 3.87
C THR A 139 -7.49 -16.67 3.33
N SER A 140 -6.25 -16.32 3.08
CA SER A 140 -5.84 -15.05 2.48
C SER A 140 -6.15 -14.96 0.98
N LEU A 141 -6.46 -16.10 0.32
CA LEU A 141 -6.80 -16.12 -1.11
C LEU A 141 -7.94 -15.15 -1.45
N GLU A 142 -8.95 -15.06 -0.59
CA GLU A 142 -10.09 -14.16 -0.81
C GLU A 142 -9.64 -12.70 -0.90
N GLY A 143 -8.78 -12.25 0.02
CA GLY A 143 -8.15 -10.93 -0.04
C GLY A 143 -7.30 -10.76 -1.29
N LEU A 144 -6.49 -11.77 -1.62
CA LEU A 144 -5.64 -11.76 -2.81
C LEU A 144 -6.45 -11.58 -4.11
N LEU A 145 -7.61 -12.23 -4.24
CA LEU A 145 -8.49 -12.11 -5.40
C LEU A 145 -9.13 -10.71 -5.55
N THR A 146 -8.97 -9.82 -4.56
CA THR A 146 -9.35 -8.41 -4.66
C THR A 146 -8.21 -7.51 -5.18
N SER A 147 -6.99 -8.06 -5.35
CA SER A 147 -5.84 -7.30 -5.82
C SER A 147 -6.03 -6.86 -7.28
N ILE A 148 -5.83 -5.57 -7.52
CA ILE A 148 -5.91 -5.00 -8.87
C ILE A 148 -4.77 -5.49 -9.78
N ASN A 149 -3.65 -5.95 -9.22
CA ASN A 149 -2.58 -6.57 -9.99
C ASN A 149 -3.03 -7.85 -10.71
N LEU A 150 -4.08 -8.51 -10.23
CA LEU A 150 -4.65 -9.69 -10.85
C LEU A 150 -5.76 -9.37 -11.88
N THR A 151 -5.89 -8.11 -12.29
CA THR A 151 -6.85 -7.70 -13.32
C THR A 151 -6.60 -8.45 -14.63
N PRO A 152 -7.67 -8.86 -15.38
CA PRO A 152 -7.49 -9.51 -16.65
C PRO A 152 -6.98 -8.56 -17.74
N LEU A 153 -6.21 -9.12 -18.63
CA LEU A 153 -5.62 -8.47 -19.81
C LEU A 153 -6.23 -9.05 -21.07
N SER A 154 -6.47 -8.23 -22.12
CA SER A 154 -6.90 -8.73 -23.42
C SER A 154 -5.86 -9.67 -24.01
N PRO A 155 -6.15 -10.97 -24.24
CA PRO A 155 -5.20 -11.87 -24.87
C PRO A 155 -4.77 -11.42 -26.27
N ARG A 156 -5.62 -10.65 -26.98
CA ARG A 156 -5.30 -10.07 -28.27
C ARG A 156 -4.21 -9.00 -28.16
N ALA A 157 -4.38 -8.06 -27.24
CA ALA A 157 -3.43 -6.96 -27.06
C ALA A 157 -2.09 -7.44 -26.49
N TYR A 158 -2.11 -8.49 -25.65
CA TYR A 158 -0.93 -9.02 -24.99
C TYR A 158 -0.34 -10.28 -25.66
N ALA A 159 -0.78 -10.63 -26.87
CA ALA A 159 -0.31 -11.83 -27.58
C ALA A 159 1.21 -11.91 -27.72
N ASN A 160 1.87 -10.77 -28.02
CA ASN A 160 3.32 -10.65 -28.20
C ASN A 160 4.06 -10.31 -26.89
N HIS A 161 3.33 -10.16 -25.77
CA HIS A 161 3.88 -9.79 -24.45
C HIS A 161 3.61 -10.87 -23.39
N LYS A 162 3.60 -12.14 -23.81
CA LYS A 162 3.41 -13.26 -22.88
C LYS A 162 4.51 -13.33 -21.82
N ASP A 163 5.74 -13.10 -22.23
CA ASP A 163 6.96 -13.24 -21.44
C ASP A 163 7.72 -11.90 -21.28
N SER A 164 7.06 -10.77 -21.60
CA SER A 164 7.62 -9.42 -21.46
C SER A 164 6.56 -8.47 -20.94
N PHE A 165 6.98 -7.32 -20.39
CA PHE A 165 6.07 -6.29 -19.94
C PHE A 165 5.60 -5.39 -21.09
N LEU A 166 4.38 -4.86 -20.97
CA LEU A 166 3.83 -3.82 -21.83
C LEU A 166 3.71 -2.53 -21.00
N HIS A 167 4.67 -1.63 -21.15
CA HIS A 167 4.85 -0.49 -20.23
C HIS A 167 3.91 0.68 -20.49
N ASP A 168 3.58 0.96 -21.73
CA ASP A 168 2.97 2.20 -22.22
C ASP A 168 1.51 2.07 -22.70
N ASN A 169 0.95 0.88 -22.57
CA ASN A 169 -0.43 0.61 -22.94
C ASN A 169 -1.08 -0.38 -21.98
N PHE A 170 -2.40 -0.27 -21.84
CA PHE A 170 -3.21 -1.17 -21.05
C PHE A 170 -4.56 -1.42 -21.70
N VAL A 171 -4.93 -2.67 -21.88
CA VAL A 171 -6.21 -3.10 -22.42
C VAL A 171 -6.88 -4.05 -21.41
N GLY A 172 -7.64 -3.46 -20.49
CA GLY A 172 -8.39 -4.15 -19.45
C GLY A 172 -9.90 -4.02 -19.63
N THR A 173 -10.63 -4.12 -18.52
CA THR A 173 -12.10 -4.20 -18.44
C THR A 173 -12.73 -3.04 -17.69
N GLY A 174 -11.94 -2.11 -17.15
CA GLY A 174 -12.38 -1.07 -16.22
C GLY A 174 -13.26 0.02 -16.85
N PRO A 175 -13.82 0.93 -16.01
CA PRO A 175 -14.77 1.96 -16.43
C PRO A 175 -14.17 3.02 -17.37
N TYR A 176 -12.84 3.12 -17.45
CA TYR A 176 -12.17 4.05 -18.35
C TYR A 176 -11.23 3.34 -19.30
N ARG A 177 -11.08 3.91 -20.49
CA ARG A 177 -10.01 3.62 -21.43
C ARG A 177 -8.92 4.67 -21.34
N LEU A 178 -7.67 4.23 -21.42
CA LEU A 178 -6.52 5.10 -21.53
C LEU A 178 -6.40 5.58 -22.98
N THR A 179 -6.47 6.90 -23.20
CA THR A 179 -6.39 7.51 -24.56
C THR A 179 -5.10 8.29 -24.77
N LYS A 180 -4.40 8.67 -23.69
CA LYS A 180 -3.07 9.26 -23.73
C LYS A 180 -2.25 8.77 -22.55
N PHE A 181 -1.01 8.39 -22.82
CA PHE A 181 -0.05 8.02 -21.81
C PHE A 181 1.32 8.67 -22.06
N ASN A 182 1.83 9.28 -21.02
CA ASN A 182 3.25 9.47 -20.78
C ASN A 182 3.47 9.41 -19.26
N GLU A 183 4.70 9.31 -18.81
CA GLU A 183 5.04 9.11 -17.39
C GLU A 183 4.45 10.17 -16.44
N LYS A 184 4.15 11.37 -16.94
CA LYS A 184 3.65 12.50 -16.15
C LYS A 184 2.20 12.87 -16.40
N GLN A 185 1.59 12.33 -17.45
CA GLN A 185 0.22 12.66 -17.82
C GLN A 185 -0.49 11.48 -18.45
N GLN A 186 -1.67 11.15 -17.93
CA GLN A 186 -2.54 10.13 -18.47
C GLN A 186 -3.93 10.71 -18.66
N ARG A 187 -4.55 10.42 -19.83
CA ARG A 187 -5.93 10.82 -20.13
C ARG A 187 -6.82 9.59 -20.17
N LEU A 188 -7.90 9.66 -19.40
CA LEU A 188 -8.89 8.60 -19.26
C LEU A 188 -10.22 9.08 -19.82
N GLU A 189 -10.85 8.25 -20.66
CA GLU A 189 -12.18 8.48 -21.21
C GLU A 189 -13.13 7.35 -20.80
N PRO A 190 -14.40 7.65 -20.47
CA PRO A 190 -15.38 6.63 -20.14
C PRO A 190 -15.44 5.53 -21.21
N PHE A 191 -15.51 4.28 -20.76
CA PHE A 191 -15.70 3.14 -21.64
C PHE A 191 -17.21 2.88 -21.80
N GLU A 192 -17.77 3.23 -22.96
CA GLU A 192 -19.21 3.13 -23.23
C GLU A 192 -19.78 1.71 -23.03
N GLN A 193 -18.97 0.67 -23.28
CA GLN A 193 -19.37 -0.74 -23.13
C GLN A 193 -18.99 -1.31 -21.75
N TYR A 194 -18.78 -0.44 -20.76
CA TYR A 194 -18.48 -0.91 -19.42
C TYR A 194 -19.68 -1.70 -18.84
N TRP A 195 -19.37 -2.82 -18.21
CA TRP A 195 -20.36 -3.74 -17.67
C TRP A 195 -21.00 -3.29 -16.35
N GLY A 196 -20.37 -2.36 -15.64
CA GLY A 196 -20.84 -1.79 -14.38
C GLY A 196 -21.46 -0.41 -14.54
N ASP A 197 -21.62 0.32 -13.45
CA ASP A 197 -22.14 1.69 -13.49
C ASP A 197 -21.17 2.61 -14.25
N PRO A 198 -21.68 3.46 -15.14
CA PRO A 198 -20.86 4.39 -15.89
C PRO A 198 -20.20 5.41 -14.95
N PRO A 199 -19.00 5.92 -15.30
CA PRO A 199 -18.38 7.02 -14.56
C PRO A 199 -19.30 8.23 -14.43
N LYS A 200 -19.26 8.90 -13.24
CA LYS A 200 -20.05 10.12 -12.96
C LYS A 200 -19.41 11.40 -13.52
N ASN A 201 -18.32 11.28 -14.26
CA ASN A 201 -17.63 12.38 -14.91
C ASN A 201 -17.31 12.04 -16.36
N PRO A 202 -17.15 13.06 -17.23
CA PRO A 202 -16.92 12.87 -18.66
C PRO A 202 -15.48 12.45 -19.00
N GLY A 203 -14.65 12.17 -18.01
CA GLY A 203 -13.28 11.72 -18.12
C GLY A 203 -12.34 12.42 -17.15
N LEU A 204 -11.12 11.90 -17.06
CA LEU A 204 -10.11 12.34 -16.12
C LEU A 204 -8.81 12.68 -16.85
N ASP A 205 -8.11 13.68 -16.35
CA ASP A 205 -6.69 13.93 -16.60
C ASP A 205 -5.92 13.69 -15.31
N LEU A 206 -5.07 12.64 -15.28
CA LEU A 206 -4.16 12.38 -14.18
C LEU A 206 -2.84 13.05 -14.50
N ILE A 207 -2.32 13.84 -13.56
CA ILE A 207 -1.06 14.55 -13.74
C ILE A 207 -0.10 14.29 -12.59
N SER A 208 1.17 14.12 -12.93
CA SER A 208 2.25 13.95 -11.97
C SER A 208 3.08 15.24 -11.89
N LEU A 209 3.16 15.84 -10.71
CA LEU A 209 3.98 17.01 -10.45
C LEU A 209 5.23 16.62 -9.66
N SER A 210 6.32 17.32 -9.88
CA SER A 210 7.65 16.89 -9.47
C SER A 210 7.94 17.01 -7.97
N ASN A 211 7.16 17.82 -7.24
CA ASN A 211 7.40 18.08 -5.82
C ASN A 211 6.15 18.58 -5.10
N SER A 212 6.20 18.52 -3.79
CA SER A 212 5.13 18.93 -2.87
C SER A 212 4.68 20.38 -3.08
N THR A 213 5.60 21.32 -3.30
CA THR A 213 5.28 22.75 -3.51
C THR A 213 4.46 22.96 -4.78
N ALA A 214 4.81 22.27 -5.87
CA ALA A 214 4.05 22.33 -7.13
C ALA A 214 2.63 21.77 -6.96
N LEU A 215 2.49 20.62 -6.28
CA LEU A 215 1.21 20.01 -5.96
C LEU A 215 0.30 20.93 -5.13
N PHE A 216 0.85 21.49 -4.05
CA PHE A 216 0.16 22.42 -3.18
C PHE A 216 -0.27 23.69 -3.92
N GLY A 217 0.63 24.25 -4.76
CA GLY A 217 0.34 25.42 -5.58
C GLY A 217 -0.75 25.17 -6.62
N ALA A 218 -0.70 24.06 -7.32
CA ALA A 218 -1.67 23.68 -8.35
C ALA A 218 -3.10 23.47 -7.79
N LEU A 219 -3.22 22.86 -6.60
CA LEU A 219 -4.52 22.77 -5.94
C LEU A 219 -5.03 24.17 -5.52
N ARG A 220 -4.18 24.99 -4.94
CA ARG A 220 -4.57 26.34 -4.49
C ARG A 220 -4.95 27.29 -5.63
N SER A 221 -4.33 27.17 -6.78
CA SER A 221 -4.64 27.98 -7.97
C SER A 221 -5.89 27.51 -8.72
N GLY A 222 -6.43 26.34 -8.37
CA GLY A 222 -7.55 25.69 -9.10
C GLY A 222 -7.12 25.03 -10.42
N GLU A 223 -5.83 24.89 -10.71
CA GLU A 223 -5.33 24.12 -11.86
C GLU A 223 -5.64 22.63 -11.70
N VAL A 224 -5.70 22.15 -10.46
CA VAL A 224 -6.01 20.77 -10.08
C VAL A 224 -7.30 20.74 -9.27
N ASP A 225 -8.18 19.81 -9.61
CA ASP A 225 -9.46 19.61 -8.91
C ASP A 225 -9.32 18.72 -7.68
N VAL A 226 -8.47 17.68 -7.76
CA VAL A 226 -8.25 16.70 -6.68
C VAL A 226 -6.76 16.43 -6.53
N LEU A 227 -6.28 16.46 -5.30
CA LEU A 227 -4.90 16.17 -4.94
C LEU A 227 -4.81 14.94 -4.05
N LEU A 228 -3.96 13.97 -4.41
CA LEU A 228 -3.66 12.80 -3.58
C LEU A 228 -2.49 13.07 -2.63
N SER A 229 -2.55 12.53 -1.41
CA SER A 229 -1.61 12.85 -0.32
C SER A 229 -0.19 12.29 -0.50
N ALA A 230 0.01 11.34 -1.39
CA ALA A 230 1.33 10.76 -1.57
C ALA A 230 2.36 11.82 -1.94
N SER A 231 3.47 11.86 -1.21
CA SER A 231 4.60 12.79 -1.41
C SER A 231 4.31 14.29 -1.18
N ILE A 232 3.26 14.62 -0.42
CA ILE A 232 3.05 15.97 0.11
C ILE A 232 3.81 16.10 1.43
N ASP A 233 4.57 17.20 1.60
CA ASP A 233 5.27 17.51 2.85
C ASP A 233 4.28 17.69 4.01
N GLU A 234 4.67 17.31 5.21
CA GLU A 234 3.78 17.30 6.37
C GLU A 234 3.24 18.70 6.73
N ASP A 235 4.04 19.75 6.59
CA ASP A 235 3.59 21.14 6.81
C ASP A 235 2.50 21.54 5.80
N GLN A 236 2.66 21.11 4.55
CA GLN A 236 1.67 21.38 3.50
C GLN A 236 0.41 20.52 3.68
N ARG A 237 0.54 19.27 4.11
CA ARG A 237 -0.62 18.44 4.53
C ARG A 237 -1.39 19.14 5.64
N HIS A 238 -0.70 19.61 6.67
CA HIS A 238 -1.31 20.34 7.76
C HIS A 238 -2.03 21.61 7.28
N ALA A 239 -1.40 22.39 6.40
CA ALA A 239 -2.01 23.58 5.81
C ALA A 239 -3.27 23.26 4.97
N LEU A 240 -3.28 22.15 4.21
CA LEU A 240 -4.44 21.67 3.45
C LEU A 240 -5.58 21.23 4.37
N ASN A 241 -5.26 20.55 5.47
CA ASN A 241 -6.27 20.17 6.46
C ASN A 241 -6.92 21.39 7.11
N GLN A 242 -6.13 22.41 7.47
CA GLN A 242 -6.67 23.65 8.00
C GLN A 242 -7.59 24.37 6.98
N GLN A 243 -7.29 24.31 5.68
CA GLN A 243 -8.17 24.83 4.63
C GLN A 243 -9.47 24.02 4.54
N ALA A 244 -9.39 22.69 4.67
CA ALA A 244 -10.56 21.82 4.68
C ALA A 244 -11.46 22.07 5.93
N GLU A 245 -10.86 22.25 7.11
CA GLU A 245 -11.57 22.61 8.35
C GLU A 245 -12.29 23.95 8.24
N ARG A 246 -11.74 24.92 7.53
CA ARG A 246 -12.41 26.21 7.23
C ARG A 246 -13.49 26.11 6.16
N GLY A 247 -13.58 24.95 5.48
CA GLY A 247 -14.52 24.71 4.40
C GLY A 247 -14.09 25.29 3.04
N ASP A 248 -12.79 25.64 2.87
CA ASP A 248 -12.24 26.10 1.60
C ASP A 248 -12.02 24.93 0.61
N LEU A 249 -11.76 23.75 1.13
CA LEU A 249 -11.56 22.49 0.41
C LEU A 249 -12.42 21.39 1.03
N HIS A 250 -12.56 20.26 0.34
CA HIS A 250 -12.98 19.00 0.95
C HIS A 250 -11.77 18.13 1.24
N GLU A 251 -11.67 17.57 2.45
CA GLU A 251 -10.77 16.48 2.78
C GLU A 251 -11.51 15.15 2.72
N SER A 252 -10.84 14.12 2.21
CA SER A 252 -11.31 12.73 2.27
C SER A 252 -10.19 11.83 2.73
N VAL A 253 -10.53 10.89 3.63
CA VAL A 253 -9.59 9.99 4.28
C VAL A 253 -10.00 8.55 4.02
N GLY A 254 -9.09 7.76 3.48
CA GLY A 254 -9.27 6.31 3.27
C GLY A 254 -8.94 5.48 4.50
N ALA A 255 -9.15 4.17 4.38
CA ALA A 255 -8.76 3.22 5.43
C ALA A 255 -7.24 3.29 5.65
N ALA A 256 -6.84 3.31 6.90
CA ALA A 256 -5.43 3.31 7.27
C ALA A 256 -4.85 1.91 7.07
N MET A 257 -3.94 1.78 6.13
CA MET A 257 -3.38 0.50 5.69
C MET A 257 -1.86 0.53 5.55
N GLU A 258 -1.23 1.69 5.43
CA GLU A 258 0.22 1.81 5.33
C GLU A 258 0.84 1.90 6.71
N ILE A 259 1.76 0.99 7.01
CA ILE A 259 2.50 0.96 8.26
C ILE A 259 3.92 1.50 8.07
N GLY A 260 4.35 2.40 8.97
CA GLY A 260 5.75 2.78 9.10
C GLY A 260 6.39 1.98 10.21
N TYR A 261 7.59 1.47 9.98
CA TYR A 261 8.31 0.63 10.94
C TYR A 261 9.83 0.80 10.82
N ILE A 262 10.54 0.28 11.82
CA ILE A 262 12.00 0.23 11.82
C ILE A 262 12.39 -1.25 11.80
N THR A 263 13.25 -1.64 10.85
CA THR A 263 13.90 -2.95 10.83
C THR A 263 15.21 -2.90 11.58
N LEU A 264 15.47 -3.90 12.43
CA LEU A 264 16.74 -4.10 13.13
C LEU A 264 17.42 -5.37 12.60
N LEU A 265 18.68 -5.26 12.17
CA LEU A 265 19.49 -6.37 11.68
C LEU A 265 19.84 -7.32 12.85
N SER A 266 19.21 -8.50 12.92
CA SER A 266 19.27 -9.38 14.09
C SER A 266 20.35 -10.49 14.01
N ASN A 267 21.04 -10.62 12.91
CA ASN A 267 22.04 -11.69 12.68
C ASN A 267 23.48 -11.28 13.00
N THR A 268 23.74 -10.04 13.40
CA THR A 268 25.09 -9.53 13.69
C THR A 268 25.12 -8.70 14.97
N GLU A 269 26.27 -8.75 15.68
CA GLU A 269 26.49 -7.92 16.86
C GLU A 269 26.45 -6.40 16.54
N PRO A 270 26.00 -5.59 17.48
CA PRO A 270 25.45 -5.93 18.80
C PRO A 270 23.96 -6.32 18.78
N LEU A 271 23.28 -6.18 17.64
CA LEU A 271 21.82 -6.36 17.52
C LEU A 271 21.38 -7.83 17.39
N SER A 272 22.29 -8.79 17.34
CA SER A 272 21.99 -10.21 17.59
C SER A 272 21.45 -10.44 19.00
N ASN A 273 21.83 -9.58 19.96
CA ASN A 273 21.31 -9.60 21.32
C ASN A 273 19.86 -9.06 21.37
N GLN A 274 18.90 -9.94 21.62
CA GLN A 274 17.48 -9.63 21.71
C GLN A 274 17.17 -8.53 22.76
N ARG A 275 17.84 -8.51 23.92
CA ARG A 275 17.63 -7.50 24.97
C ARG A 275 17.98 -6.10 24.47
N LEU A 276 19.01 -5.98 23.63
CA LEU A 276 19.37 -4.69 23.03
C LEU A 276 18.30 -4.22 22.04
N ARG A 277 17.75 -5.11 21.21
CA ARG A 277 16.62 -4.75 20.32
C ARG A 277 15.39 -4.33 21.12
N GLN A 278 15.07 -5.01 22.21
CA GLN A 278 13.97 -4.63 23.11
C GLN A 278 14.22 -3.26 23.77
N ALA A 279 15.45 -2.98 24.21
CA ALA A 279 15.81 -1.68 24.77
C ALA A 279 15.64 -0.55 23.74
N ILE A 280 16.06 -0.79 22.50
CA ILE A 280 15.89 0.13 21.36
C ILE A 280 14.39 0.38 21.12
N ALA A 281 13.56 -0.65 21.10
CA ALA A 281 12.11 -0.52 20.91
C ALA A 281 11.42 0.30 22.01
N LEU A 282 11.86 0.15 23.26
CA LEU A 282 11.36 0.89 24.43
C LEU A 282 11.79 2.37 24.46
N SER A 283 12.83 2.74 23.71
CA SER A 283 13.34 4.12 23.64
C SER A 283 12.50 5.03 22.72
N LEU A 284 11.60 4.47 21.91
CA LEU A 284 10.81 5.20 20.94
C LEU A 284 9.46 5.65 21.53
N ASP A 285 9.26 6.96 21.66
CA ASP A 285 7.97 7.57 21.97
C ASP A 285 7.19 7.85 20.68
N ARG A 286 6.26 6.93 20.35
CA ARG A 286 5.44 7.00 19.12
C ARG A 286 4.43 8.13 19.17
N ASP A 287 3.96 8.50 20.36
CA ASP A 287 2.98 9.57 20.52
C ASP A 287 3.66 10.93 20.23
N GLU A 288 4.86 11.17 20.76
CA GLU A 288 5.67 12.34 20.44
C GLU A 288 6.10 12.36 18.95
N VAL A 289 6.43 11.20 18.37
CA VAL A 289 6.74 11.07 16.94
C VAL A 289 5.53 11.50 16.09
N SER A 290 4.33 11.00 16.38
CA SER A 290 3.10 11.36 15.67
C SER A 290 2.89 12.87 15.62
N GLU A 291 3.01 13.54 16.76
CA GLU A 291 2.82 14.99 16.87
C GLU A 291 3.91 15.78 16.14
N ARG A 292 5.19 15.43 16.35
CA ARG A 292 6.32 16.21 15.80
C ARG A 292 6.55 15.97 14.30
N VAL A 293 6.27 14.75 13.82
CA VAL A 293 6.49 14.41 12.41
C VAL A 293 5.30 14.82 11.54
N SER A 294 4.07 14.71 12.05
CA SER A 294 2.88 14.79 11.19
C SER A 294 1.69 15.52 11.80
N TYR A 295 1.87 16.28 12.87
CA TYR A 295 0.76 16.97 13.56
C TYR A 295 -0.36 16.00 13.95
N GLY A 296 -0.01 14.77 14.36
CA GLY A 296 -0.97 13.72 14.72
C GLY A 296 -1.62 12.98 13.53
N LEU A 297 -1.30 13.31 12.28
CA LEU A 297 -1.92 12.70 11.10
C LEU A 297 -1.49 11.23 10.90
N ARG A 298 -0.24 10.88 11.24
CA ARG A 298 0.28 9.52 11.31
C ARG A 298 0.04 8.97 12.70
N ARG A 299 -0.96 8.11 12.85
CA ARG A 299 -1.35 7.60 14.18
C ARG A 299 -0.32 6.61 14.73
N PRO A 300 0.01 6.65 16.03
CA PRO A 300 0.90 5.68 16.66
C PRO A 300 0.45 4.24 16.42
N LEU A 301 1.36 3.37 15.95
CA LEU A 301 1.09 1.96 15.70
C LEU A 301 1.89 1.08 16.66
N ARG A 302 1.24 0.03 17.21
CA ARG A 302 1.81 -0.89 18.19
C ARG A 302 1.59 -2.35 17.83
N ALA A 303 1.45 -2.63 16.56
CA ALA A 303 1.32 -3.94 15.94
C ALA A 303 1.81 -3.86 14.50
N LEU A 304 2.19 -4.96 13.89
CA LEU A 304 2.47 -4.99 12.44
C LEU A 304 1.19 -5.09 11.61
N ILE A 305 0.12 -5.65 12.19
CA ILE A 305 -1.17 -5.78 11.52
C ILE A 305 -1.96 -4.47 11.70
N PRO A 306 -2.39 -3.80 10.61
CA PRO A 306 -3.27 -2.64 10.70
C PRO A 306 -4.57 -2.94 11.47
N PRO A 307 -5.07 -2.02 12.33
CA PRO A 307 -6.27 -2.24 13.15
C PRO A 307 -7.55 -2.51 12.35
N SER A 308 -7.57 -2.18 11.06
CA SER A 308 -8.70 -2.43 10.15
C SER A 308 -8.80 -3.90 9.69
N LEU A 309 -7.78 -4.72 9.96
CA LEU A 309 -7.70 -6.12 9.54
C LEU A 309 -7.95 -7.09 10.71
N PRO A 310 -8.34 -8.35 10.44
CA PRO A 310 -8.46 -9.37 11.47
C PRO A 310 -7.17 -9.50 12.30
N GLY A 311 -7.28 -9.56 13.62
CA GLY A 311 -6.12 -9.61 14.54
C GLY A 311 -5.42 -8.26 14.77
N GLY A 312 -5.73 -7.22 14.01
CA GLY A 312 -5.08 -5.91 14.11
C GLY A 312 -5.56 -5.01 15.26
N GLY A 313 -6.56 -5.43 16.04
CA GLY A 313 -7.05 -4.68 17.21
C GLY A 313 -6.18 -4.80 18.45
N VAL A 314 -5.17 -5.66 18.45
CA VAL A 314 -4.22 -5.88 19.54
C VAL A 314 -3.05 -4.90 19.38
N ALA A 315 -2.57 -4.37 20.50
CA ALA A 315 -1.42 -3.47 20.54
C ALA A 315 -0.33 -4.03 21.48
N PRO A 316 0.32 -5.16 21.09
CA PRO A 316 1.23 -5.88 21.97
C PRO A 316 2.54 -5.12 22.24
N TRP A 317 2.93 -4.20 21.35
CA TRP A 317 4.16 -3.43 21.49
C TRP A 317 4.08 -2.47 22.70
N PRO A 318 5.09 -2.47 23.57
CA PRO A 318 5.10 -1.64 24.77
C PRO A 318 5.10 -0.15 24.42
N LYS A 319 4.59 0.66 25.35
CA LYS A 319 4.78 2.11 25.33
C LYS A 319 6.24 2.46 25.59
N HIS A 320 6.60 3.70 25.27
CA HIS A 320 7.87 4.30 25.64
C HIS A 320 8.17 4.10 27.13
N ASN A 321 9.32 3.48 27.42
CA ASN A 321 9.73 3.19 28.80
C ASN A 321 11.27 3.27 28.92
N PRO A 322 11.82 4.48 29.02
CA PRO A 322 13.27 4.68 29.09
C PRO A 322 13.92 4.07 30.34
N LYS A 323 13.16 3.91 31.43
CA LYS A 323 13.69 3.25 32.66
C LYS A 323 13.98 1.79 32.40
N GLU A 324 13.08 1.08 31.76
CA GLU A 324 13.24 -0.33 31.41
C GLU A 324 14.31 -0.48 30.31
N ALA A 325 14.29 0.37 29.28
CA ALA A 325 15.34 0.43 28.27
C ALA A 325 16.73 0.55 28.91
N LYS A 326 16.90 1.47 29.83
CA LYS A 326 18.15 1.65 30.58
C LYS A 326 18.56 0.41 31.40
N THR A 327 17.60 -0.30 31.97
CA THR A 327 17.85 -1.55 32.69
C THR A 327 18.38 -2.64 31.76
N LEU A 328 17.74 -2.83 30.60
CA LEU A 328 18.18 -3.81 29.58
C LEU A 328 19.56 -3.47 29.01
N LEU A 329 19.83 -2.17 28.76
CA LEU A 329 21.14 -1.70 28.32
C LEU A 329 22.24 -1.99 29.33
N ARG A 330 21.99 -1.74 30.63
CA ARG A 330 22.94 -2.06 31.71
C ARG A 330 23.21 -3.56 31.82
N GLN A 331 22.18 -4.40 31.74
CA GLN A 331 22.31 -5.86 31.75
C GLN A 331 23.12 -6.37 30.53
N SER A 332 23.19 -5.58 29.48
CA SER A 332 23.96 -5.89 28.27
C SER A 332 25.34 -5.20 28.21
N GLY A 333 25.79 -4.56 29.34
CA GLY A 333 27.15 -4.02 29.46
C GLY A 333 27.29 -2.53 29.05
N TYR A 334 26.19 -1.81 28.84
CA TYR A 334 26.18 -0.38 28.54
C TYR A 334 25.81 0.50 29.72
N CYS A 335 25.84 1.83 29.59
CA CYS A 335 25.55 2.83 30.64
C CYS A 335 26.61 2.94 31.79
N GLN A 336 27.75 2.35 31.61
CA GLN A 336 28.84 2.39 32.60
C GLN A 336 30.16 2.82 31.97
N GLY A 337 30.12 3.96 31.29
CA GLY A 337 31.24 4.45 30.47
C GLY A 337 31.28 3.94 29.03
N SER A 338 30.30 3.11 28.66
CA SER A 338 30.11 2.61 27.31
C SER A 338 28.69 2.90 26.83
N GLN A 339 28.54 3.40 25.60
CA GLN A 339 27.26 3.65 24.93
C GLN A 339 27.05 2.65 23.81
N LEU A 340 25.81 2.19 23.64
CA LEU A 340 25.39 1.47 22.45
C LEU A 340 25.27 2.45 21.29
N GLU A 341 26.12 2.34 20.28
CA GLU A 341 25.97 3.09 19.01
C GLU A 341 25.05 2.30 18.08
N VAL A 342 23.95 2.94 17.66
CA VAL A 342 23.00 2.38 16.69
C VAL A 342 23.04 3.24 15.43
N PRO A 343 23.68 2.76 14.35
CA PRO A 343 23.54 3.38 13.03
C PRO A 343 22.08 3.26 12.57
N LEU A 344 21.41 4.42 12.42
CA LEU A 344 20.02 4.49 11.97
C LEU A 344 19.97 5.09 10.57
N THR A 345 19.67 4.26 9.59
CA THR A 345 19.47 4.69 8.21
C THR A 345 18.04 5.14 7.99
N PHE A 346 17.88 6.26 7.28
CA PHE A 346 16.60 6.76 6.82
C PHE A 346 16.66 7.06 5.32
N ARG A 347 15.53 6.96 4.61
CA ARG A 347 15.47 7.27 3.18
C ARG A 347 15.53 8.78 3.00
N SER A 348 16.60 9.27 2.41
CA SER A 348 16.92 10.72 2.31
C SER A 348 15.91 11.50 1.45
N ASN A 349 15.23 10.82 0.55
CA ASN A 349 14.17 11.36 -0.32
C ASN A 349 12.75 11.18 0.25
N VAL A 350 12.60 10.70 1.52
CA VAL A 350 11.33 10.59 2.24
C VAL A 350 11.37 11.51 3.47
N PRO A 351 10.73 12.70 3.41
CA PRO A 351 10.84 13.72 4.47
C PRO A 351 10.42 13.20 5.86
N ALA A 352 9.37 12.39 5.95
CA ALA A 352 8.88 11.84 7.20
C ALA A 352 9.90 10.92 7.89
N ASP A 353 10.68 10.15 7.13
CA ASP A 353 11.74 9.29 7.67
C ASP A 353 12.82 10.12 8.37
N LYS A 354 13.24 11.21 7.74
CA LYS A 354 14.22 12.14 8.33
C LYS A 354 13.70 12.78 9.62
N LEU A 355 12.44 13.23 9.62
CA LEU A 355 11.82 13.82 10.81
C LEU A 355 11.67 12.78 11.94
N LEU A 356 11.30 11.54 11.64
CA LEU A 356 11.31 10.44 12.60
C LEU A 356 12.71 10.22 13.18
N ALA A 357 13.73 10.10 12.32
CA ALA A 357 15.10 9.86 12.75
C ALA A 357 15.61 10.96 13.70
N LEU A 358 15.37 12.22 13.36
CA LEU A 358 15.74 13.36 14.20
C LEU A 358 14.96 13.42 15.51
N THR A 359 13.66 13.15 15.49
CA THR A 359 12.80 13.12 16.68
C THR A 359 13.25 12.02 17.64
N TRP A 360 13.46 10.81 17.12
CA TRP A 360 13.93 9.69 17.94
C TRP A 360 15.35 9.90 18.48
N GLN A 361 16.24 10.48 17.69
CA GLN A 361 17.59 10.87 18.16
C GLN A 361 17.49 11.84 19.34
N ALA A 362 16.60 12.83 19.28
CA ALA A 362 16.37 13.77 20.39
C ALA A 362 15.81 13.09 21.65
N GLN A 363 14.88 12.12 21.48
CA GLN A 363 14.34 11.31 22.58
C GLN A 363 15.45 10.50 23.27
N VAL A 364 16.28 9.81 22.48
CA VAL A 364 17.41 9.03 23.01
C VAL A 364 18.42 9.92 23.73
N GLN A 365 18.74 11.08 23.16
CA GLN A 365 19.64 12.05 23.81
C GLN A 365 19.07 12.59 25.12
N ARG A 366 17.77 12.82 25.20
CA ARG A 366 17.08 13.28 26.41
C ARG A 366 17.07 12.20 27.51
N ASP A 367 16.74 10.96 27.15
CA ASP A 367 16.35 9.92 28.10
C ASP A 367 17.46 8.89 28.38
N LEU A 368 18.38 8.67 27.45
CA LEU A 368 19.35 7.58 27.43
C LEU A 368 20.77 8.01 27.02
N ALA A 369 21.11 9.31 27.11
CA ALA A 369 22.38 9.85 26.61
C ALA A 369 23.63 9.14 27.16
N ASP A 370 23.58 8.59 28.38
CA ASP A 370 24.67 7.84 29.01
C ASP A 370 24.76 6.37 28.57
N CYS A 371 23.75 5.89 27.82
CA CYS A 371 23.59 4.46 27.50
C CYS A 371 23.58 4.16 26.00
N MET A 372 22.99 5.05 25.19
CA MET A 372 22.74 4.82 23.78
C MET A 372 22.83 6.11 22.96
N VAL A 373 23.29 5.99 21.73
CA VAL A 373 23.31 7.07 20.75
C VAL A 373 22.87 6.58 19.39
N LEU A 374 22.01 7.35 18.71
CA LEU A 374 21.63 7.10 17.30
C LEU A 374 22.55 7.88 16.37
N LYS A 375 23.20 7.18 15.45
CA LYS A 375 24.03 7.76 14.39
C LYS A 375 23.21 7.78 13.11
N LEU A 376 22.74 8.95 12.71
CA LEU A 376 21.83 9.09 11.57
C LEU A 376 22.59 9.06 10.25
N ASP A 377 22.07 8.27 9.29
CA ASP A 377 22.60 8.16 7.94
C ASP A 377 21.46 8.23 6.92
N GLY A 378 21.53 9.22 6.02
CA GLY A 378 20.52 9.45 4.98
C GLY A 378 20.92 8.81 3.66
N VAL A 379 20.27 7.74 3.27
CA VAL A 379 20.52 6.99 2.03
C VAL A 379 19.31 7.08 1.10
N GLU A 380 19.55 7.21 -0.22
CA GLU A 380 18.45 7.27 -1.21
C GLU A 380 17.69 5.93 -1.27
N SER A 381 16.34 5.99 -1.42
CA SER A 381 15.43 4.84 -1.32
C SER A 381 15.83 3.65 -2.19
N THR A 382 16.20 3.87 -3.46
CA THR A 382 16.57 2.79 -4.39
C THR A 382 17.81 2.04 -3.90
N THR A 383 18.76 2.75 -3.29
CA THR A 383 19.96 2.15 -2.69
C THR A 383 19.59 1.35 -1.44
N VAL A 384 18.70 1.90 -0.59
CA VAL A 384 18.22 1.18 0.60
C VAL A 384 17.59 -0.15 0.19
N TYR A 385 16.62 -0.14 -0.71
CA TYR A 385 15.93 -1.37 -1.13
C TYR A 385 16.85 -2.40 -1.82
N ARG A 386 17.83 -1.93 -2.60
CA ARG A 386 18.80 -2.82 -3.23
C ARG A 386 19.71 -3.55 -2.24
N GLN A 387 20.12 -2.87 -1.17
CA GLN A 387 21.09 -3.38 -0.21
C GLN A 387 20.46 -3.97 1.07
N LEU A 388 19.14 -3.89 1.19
CA LEU A 388 18.42 -4.33 2.39
C LEU A 388 18.68 -5.82 2.67
N GLY A 389 18.47 -6.67 1.68
CA GLY A 389 18.71 -8.13 1.79
C GLY A 389 20.18 -8.53 1.88
N GLU A 390 21.12 -7.59 1.69
CA GLU A 390 22.56 -7.81 1.89
C GLU A 390 22.98 -7.61 3.36
N GLY A 391 22.05 -7.15 4.25
CA GLY A 391 22.36 -6.87 5.65
C GLY A 391 23.22 -5.61 5.83
N ALA A 392 23.13 -4.64 4.91
CA ALA A 392 23.95 -3.43 4.93
C ALA A 392 23.59 -2.47 6.08
N PHE A 393 22.36 -2.53 6.61
CA PHE A 393 21.82 -1.55 7.55
C PHE A 393 21.56 -2.17 8.92
N LYS A 394 22.14 -1.61 9.99
CA LYS A 394 21.89 -2.08 11.38
C LYS A 394 20.49 -1.75 11.86
N ALA A 395 20.02 -0.54 11.59
CA ALA A 395 18.64 -0.11 11.78
C ALA A 395 18.22 0.74 10.59
N VAL A 396 17.01 0.52 10.06
CA VAL A 396 16.51 1.26 8.89
C VAL A 396 15.03 1.56 9.04
N ILE A 397 14.63 2.80 8.69
CA ILE A 397 13.24 3.26 8.67
C ILE A 397 12.63 2.91 7.31
N LEU A 398 11.50 2.23 7.34
CA LEU A 398 10.76 1.76 6.16
C LEU A 398 9.26 1.93 6.34
N ASP A 399 8.53 1.76 5.25
CA ASP A 399 7.06 1.66 5.22
C ASP A 399 6.62 0.41 4.45
N TRP A 400 5.38 0.01 4.68
CA TRP A 400 4.77 -1.11 3.97
C TRP A 400 3.27 -0.91 3.80
N LEU A 401 2.81 -1.05 2.56
CA LEU A 401 1.40 -1.16 2.21
C LEU A 401 1.13 -2.58 1.70
N GLY A 402 0.27 -3.32 2.39
CA GLY A 402 -0.09 -4.67 1.96
C GLY A 402 -0.72 -4.69 0.57
N SER A 403 -0.31 -5.63 -0.28
CA SER A 403 -0.79 -5.77 -1.66
C SER A 403 -2.27 -6.15 -1.75
N TYR A 404 -2.87 -6.59 -0.65
CA TYR A 404 -4.28 -6.93 -0.50
C TYR A 404 -4.67 -6.82 0.99
N PRO A 405 -5.96 -6.61 1.29
CA PRO A 405 -6.42 -6.32 2.66
C PRO A 405 -6.55 -7.60 3.51
N ASP A 406 -5.41 -8.21 3.85
CA ASP A 406 -5.30 -9.38 4.72
C ASP A 406 -4.05 -9.26 5.60
N PRO A 407 -4.08 -9.72 6.88
CA PRO A 407 -2.92 -9.71 7.79
C PRO A 407 -1.68 -10.37 7.19
N GLU A 408 -1.86 -11.41 6.42
CA GLU A 408 -0.77 -12.14 5.78
C GLU A 408 0.05 -11.25 4.83
N ALA A 409 -0.58 -10.28 4.16
CA ALA A 409 0.11 -9.30 3.31
C ALA A 409 1.05 -8.35 4.08
N TYR A 410 0.97 -8.34 5.40
CA TYR A 410 1.86 -7.58 6.29
C TYR A 410 2.86 -8.47 7.03
N LEU A 411 2.47 -9.69 7.37
CA LEU A 411 3.32 -10.58 8.16
C LEU A 411 4.31 -11.37 7.29
N ASN A 412 3.85 -11.97 6.18
CA ASN A 412 4.73 -12.82 5.36
C ASN A 412 5.91 -12.06 4.75
N PRO A 413 5.75 -10.85 4.16
CA PRO A 413 6.86 -10.10 3.58
C PRO A 413 7.94 -9.68 4.58
N LEU A 414 7.63 -9.70 5.88
CA LEU A 414 8.55 -9.34 6.95
C LEU A 414 9.08 -10.54 7.72
N LEU A 415 8.28 -11.61 7.86
CA LEU A 415 8.52 -12.66 8.85
C LEU A 415 8.75 -14.05 8.26
N SER A 416 8.35 -14.30 6.99
CA SER A 416 8.49 -15.65 6.43
C SER A 416 9.96 -15.98 6.16
N CYS A 417 10.32 -17.23 6.45
CA CYS A 417 11.68 -17.76 6.34
C CYS A 417 11.62 -19.21 5.87
N SER A 418 12.29 -19.49 4.76
CA SER A 418 12.36 -20.84 4.18
C SER A 418 13.51 -21.67 4.76
N ASN A 419 14.57 -21.00 5.24
CA ASN A 419 15.73 -21.65 5.86
C ASN A 419 16.19 -20.84 7.07
N ALA A 420 16.08 -21.42 8.26
CA ALA A 420 16.44 -20.76 9.52
C ALA A 420 17.41 -21.61 10.34
N GLU A 421 18.39 -20.93 10.96
CA GLU A 421 19.26 -21.50 12.00
C GLU A 421 19.02 -20.78 13.34
N GLY A 422 18.34 -21.43 14.28
CA GLY A 422 17.96 -20.85 15.55
C GLY A 422 17.05 -19.63 15.36
N HIS A 423 17.55 -18.44 15.70
CA HIS A 423 16.83 -17.16 15.55
C HIS A 423 17.23 -16.37 14.29
N VAL A 424 18.04 -16.94 13.43
CA VAL A 424 18.52 -16.31 12.21
C VAL A 424 17.84 -16.92 10.98
N CYS A 425 17.25 -16.06 10.16
CA CYS A 425 16.72 -16.43 8.85
C CYS A 425 17.84 -16.29 7.80
N LEU A 426 18.22 -17.40 7.18
CA LEU A 426 19.26 -17.44 6.15
C LEU A 426 18.70 -17.22 4.75
N ASP A 427 17.43 -17.65 4.52
CA ASP A 427 16.76 -17.50 3.23
C ASP A 427 15.24 -17.31 3.45
N GLY A 428 14.66 -16.37 2.73
CA GLY A 428 13.25 -15.99 2.79
C GLY A 428 13.03 -14.49 2.98
N GLU A 429 11.76 -14.09 3.13
CA GLU A 429 11.37 -12.68 3.14
C GLU A 429 11.97 -11.91 4.33
N ALA A 430 12.15 -12.55 5.49
CA ALA A 430 12.80 -11.92 6.64
C ALA A 430 14.27 -11.56 6.38
N ALA A 431 14.97 -12.29 5.50
CA ALA A 431 16.32 -11.93 5.04
C ALA A 431 16.23 -10.80 4.00
N ILE A 432 15.32 -10.90 3.02
CA ILE A 432 15.13 -9.89 1.97
C ILE A 432 14.72 -8.54 2.58
N SER A 433 13.87 -8.54 3.62
CA SER A 433 13.44 -7.35 4.36
C SER A 433 14.46 -6.83 5.38
N GLY A 434 15.66 -7.42 5.43
CA GLY A 434 16.83 -6.91 6.15
C GLY A 434 16.87 -7.18 7.65
N SER A 435 15.88 -7.89 8.22
CA SER A 435 15.93 -8.25 9.64
C SER A 435 16.77 -9.48 9.93
N PHE A 436 16.75 -10.45 9.02
CA PHE A 436 17.32 -11.80 9.18
C PHE A 436 16.82 -12.52 10.44
N TRP A 437 15.64 -12.14 10.92
CA TRP A 437 15.09 -12.67 12.14
C TRP A 437 14.17 -13.86 11.90
N SER A 438 14.27 -14.85 12.78
CA SER A 438 13.33 -15.95 12.87
C SER A 438 13.07 -16.31 14.34
N ALA A 439 12.03 -17.09 14.62
CA ALA A 439 11.74 -17.61 15.93
C ALA A 439 11.17 -19.03 15.85
N PRO A 440 11.43 -19.90 16.86
CA PRO A 440 10.78 -21.21 16.95
C PRO A 440 9.26 -21.09 16.90
N GLY A 441 8.61 -21.88 16.06
CA GLY A 441 7.14 -21.88 15.89
C GLY A 441 6.58 -20.76 15.01
N LEU A 442 7.35 -19.73 14.64
CA LEU A 442 6.86 -18.61 13.84
C LEU A 442 6.36 -19.06 12.47
N GLN A 443 7.15 -19.89 11.74
CA GLN A 443 6.76 -20.35 10.40
C GLN A 443 5.51 -21.24 10.44
N THR A 444 5.38 -22.08 11.48
CA THR A 444 4.17 -22.87 11.71
C THR A 444 2.97 -21.96 11.98
N ALA A 445 3.12 -20.95 12.83
CA ALA A 445 2.06 -19.99 13.12
C ALA A 445 1.63 -19.20 11.87
N LEU A 446 2.56 -18.76 11.02
CA LEU A 446 2.24 -18.11 9.73
C LEU A 446 1.42 -19.04 8.83
N GLN A 447 1.79 -20.31 8.71
CA GLN A 447 1.03 -21.32 7.92
C GLN A 447 -0.35 -21.60 8.52
N ASP A 448 -0.43 -21.76 9.84
CA ASP A 448 -1.68 -21.99 10.56
C ASP A 448 -2.64 -20.81 10.40
N SER A 449 -2.15 -19.56 10.48
CA SER A 449 -2.96 -18.36 10.29
C SER A 449 -3.64 -18.31 8.92
N ASP A 450 -3.04 -18.91 7.89
CA ASP A 450 -3.60 -18.99 6.53
C ASP A 450 -4.49 -20.23 6.33
N SER A 451 -4.55 -21.14 7.31
CA SER A 451 -5.34 -22.38 7.21
C SER A 451 -6.64 -22.36 8.00
N VAL A 452 -6.79 -21.47 8.98
CA VAL A 452 -7.95 -21.34 9.87
C VAL A 452 -8.69 -20.02 9.66
N ARG A 453 -9.96 -19.92 10.10
CA ARG A 453 -10.81 -18.73 9.94
C ARG A 453 -11.40 -18.27 11.28
N GLY A 454 -11.88 -17.03 11.32
CA GLY A 454 -12.58 -16.47 12.48
C GLY A 454 -11.71 -16.37 13.74
N ALA A 455 -12.29 -16.64 14.90
CA ALA A 455 -11.61 -16.51 16.19
C ALA A 455 -10.32 -17.36 16.33
N PRO A 456 -10.23 -18.60 15.83
CA PRO A 456 -8.97 -19.35 15.80
C PRO A 456 -7.87 -18.64 15.01
N ARG A 457 -8.20 -18.01 13.88
CA ARG A 457 -7.22 -17.23 13.11
C ARG A 457 -6.69 -16.04 13.90
N VAL A 458 -7.59 -15.29 14.53
CA VAL A 458 -7.22 -14.15 15.38
C VAL A 458 -6.27 -14.58 16.51
N ALA A 459 -6.53 -15.71 17.15
CA ALA A 459 -5.64 -16.22 18.21
C ALA A 459 -4.22 -16.53 17.67
N VAL A 460 -4.12 -17.17 16.49
CA VAL A 460 -2.82 -17.44 15.87
C VAL A 460 -2.10 -16.13 15.48
N LEU A 461 -2.83 -15.16 14.89
CA LEU A 461 -2.26 -13.85 14.54
C LEU A 461 -1.73 -13.11 15.77
N ASN A 462 -2.42 -13.17 16.90
CA ASN A 462 -1.94 -12.61 18.17
C ASN A 462 -0.64 -13.29 18.64
N THR A 463 -0.54 -14.61 18.50
CA THR A 463 0.71 -15.35 18.82
C THR A 463 1.87 -14.88 17.93
N ILE A 464 1.64 -14.64 16.64
CA ILE A 464 2.66 -14.11 15.73
C ILE A 464 3.12 -12.71 16.18
N GLU A 465 2.17 -11.83 16.52
CA GLU A 465 2.49 -10.49 17.03
C GLU A 465 3.30 -10.55 18.35
N GLU A 466 2.94 -11.44 19.29
CA GLU A 466 3.69 -11.64 20.53
C GLU A 466 5.12 -12.13 20.28
N LEU A 467 5.32 -13.07 19.36
CA LEU A 467 6.65 -13.51 18.96
C LEU A 467 7.46 -12.34 18.38
N THR A 468 6.84 -11.50 17.55
CA THR A 468 7.48 -10.34 16.94
C THR A 468 7.91 -9.29 17.97
N VAL A 469 7.05 -9.02 18.96
CA VAL A 469 7.39 -8.14 20.10
C VAL A 469 8.59 -8.68 20.87
N ASN A 470 8.57 -9.98 21.20
CA ASN A 470 9.67 -10.62 21.92
C ASN A 470 10.98 -10.55 21.13
N GLY A 471 10.92 -10.81 19.83
CA GLY A 471 12.09 -10.74 18.95
C GLY A 471 12.65 -9.34 18.75
N ALA A 472 11.75 -8.35 18.73
CA ALA A 472 12.01 -6.93 18.50
C ALA A 472 12.90 -6.65 17.27
N ALA A 473 12.74 -7.44 16.20
CA ALA A 473 13.45 -7.24 14.95
C ALA A 473 12.77 -6.20 14.01
N TYR A 474 11.46 -5.97 14.23
CA TYR A 474 10.68 -4.93 13.58
C TYR A 474 10.00 -4.09 14.64
N ILE A 475 10.07 -2.78 14.55
CA ILE A 475 9.46 -1.86 15.52
C ILE A 475 8.40 -1.06 14.77
N PRO A 476 7.09 -1.37 14.92
CA PRO A 476 6.04 -0.55 14.34
C PRO A 476 6.06 0.86 14.94
N VAL A 477 5.88 1.87 14.09
CA VAL A 477 5.99 3.29 14.47
C VAL A 477 4.65 3.99 14.30
N TRP A 478 4.13 4.03 13.08
CA TRP A 478 2.88 4.72 12.76
C TRP A 478 2.03 3.97 11.74
N LEU A 479 0.77 4.38 11.69
CA LEU A 479 -0.22 3.97 10.70
C LEU A 479 -0.64 5.19 9.90
N GLU A 480 -0.54 5.11 8.58
CA GLU A 480 -0.93 6.17 7.65
C GLU A 480 -2.23 5.83 6.93
N SER A 481 -3.06 6.85 6.74
CA SER A 481 -4.27 6.81 5.92
C SER A 481 -4.03 7.55 4.61
N PRO A 482 -4.41 6.99 3.46
CA PRO A 482 -4.43 7.77 2.24
C PRO A 482 -5.43 8.92 2.38
N ARG A 483 -5.04 10.10 1.91
CA ARG A 483 -5.84 11.32 1.98
C ARG A 483 -5.94 11.96 0.61
N SER A 484 -6.99 12.70 0.39
CA SER A 484 -7.12 13.60 -0.76
C SER A 484 -7.81 14.89 -0.36
N TRP A 485 -7.43 15.94 -1.05
CA TRP A 485 -8.10 17.24 -0.95
C TRP A 485 -8.69 17.58 -2.30
N SER A 486 -9.90 18.12 -2.33
CA SER A 486 -10.55 18.55 -3.56
C SER A 486 -11.12 19.94 -3.46
N GLN A 487 -11.20 20.60 -4.62
CA GLN A 487 -11.92 21.86 -4.79
C GLN A 487 -13.39 21.68 -4.41
N ARG A 488 -14.04 22.73 -3.95
CA ARG A 488 -15.48 22.72 -3.64
C ARG A 488 -16.38 22.46 -4.85
N SER A 489 -15.85 22.69 -6.04
CA SER A 489 -16.52 22.36 -7.31
C SER A 489 -16.60 20.85 -7.59
N VAL A 490 -15.94 20.02 -6.79
CA VAL A 490 -16.00 18.55 -6.85
C VAL A 490 -16.56 18.02 -5.54
N LYS A 491 -17.54 17.11 -5.60
CA LYS A 491 -18.07 16.44 -4.41
C LYS A 491 -16.94 15.73 -3.65
N PRO A 492 -17.05 15.58 -2.30
CA PRO A 492 -16.02 14.92 -1.52
C PRO A 492 -15.65 13.55 -2.11
N PRO A 493 -14.38 13.34 -2.49
CA PRO A 493 -13.92 12.07 -3.02
C PRO A 493 -14.11 10.91 -2.04
N GLN A 494 -14.24 9.69 -2.55
CA GLN A 494 -14.40 8.50 -1.72
C GLN A 494 -13.32 7.46 -2.01
N TYR A 495 -12.89 6.76 -0.99
CA TYR A 495 -11.93 5.66 -1.08
C TYR A 495 -12.65 4.30 -1.04
N ASN A 496 -12.07 3.31 -1.73
CA ASN A 496 -12.44 1.92 -1.53
C ASN A 496 -11.70 1.31 -0.33
N ARG A 497 -12.00 0.06 0.00
CA ARG A 497 -11.37 -0.65 1.12
C ARG A 497 -9.88 -0.96 0.91
N SER A 498 -9.42 -0.98 -0.33
CA SER A 498 -8.00 -1.16 -0.66
C SER A 498 -7.20 0.15 -0.65
N GLY A 499 -7.78 1.26 -0.19
CA GLY A 499 -7.11 2.56 -0.08
C GLY A 499 -7.02 3.35 -1.39
N PHE A 500 -7.69 2.92 -2.46
CA PHE A 500 -7.71 3.66 -3.73
C PHE A 500 -8.90 4.60 -3.80
N LEU A 501 -8.65 5.80 -4.34
CA LEU A 501 -9.70 6.76 -4.63
C LEU A 501 -10.60 6.21 -5.74
N ARG A 502 -11.92 6.30 -5.54
CA ARG A 502 -12.94 5.86 -6.51
C ARG A 502 -13.07 6.87 -7.65
N LEU A 503 -12.15 6.85 -8.60
CA LEU A 503 -12.07 7.84 -9.67
C LEU A 503 -13.34 7.91 -10.53
N ALA A 504 -14.03 6.79 -10.73
CA ALA A 504 -15.30 6.75 -11.48
C ALA A 504 -16.47 7.45 -10.75
N GLU A 505 -16.36 7.62 -9.42
CA GLU A 505 -17.38 8.27 -8.60
C GLU A 505 -17.12 9.78 -8.39
N LEU A 506 -15.98 10.30 -8.86
CA LEU A 506 -15.72 11.74 -8.83
C LEU A 506 -16.78 12.48 -9.65
N GLU A 507 -17.37 13.50 -9.07
CA GLU A 507 -18.49 14.24 -9.66
C GLU A 507 -18.34 15.74 -9.37
N ARG A 508 -18.55 16.59 -10.38
CA ARG A 508 -18.63 18.02 -10.15
C ARG A 508 -19.97 18.40 -9.50
N VAL A 509 -19.92 19.38 -8.64
CA VAL A 509 -21.15 19.98 -8.06
C VAL A 509 -21.90 20.68 -9.18
N SER A 510 -23.18 20.37 -9.36
CA SER A 510 -24.04 21.07 -10.32
C SER A 510 -24.34 22.50 -9.84
N HIS A 511 -24.20 23.50 -10.71
CA HIS A 511 -24.44 24.92 -10.39
C HIS A 511 -25.89 25.26 -9.94
N GLN A 512 -26.78 24.27 -9.76
CA GLN A 512 -28.16 24.51 -9.32
C GLN A 512 -28.36 24.52 -7.82
N GLN A 513 -27.34 24.35 -6.99
CA GLN A 513 -27.47 24.30 -5.52
C GLN A 513 -26.88 25.51 -4.78
N GLU A 514 -26.35 26.53 -5.46
CA GLU A 514 -25.83 27.74 -4.80
C GLU A 514 -26.88 28.87 -4.68
N GLY A 515 -28.17 28.59 -4.87
CA GLY A 515 -29.24 29.53 -4.76
C GLY A 515 -30.28 29.09 -3.71
N ASN A 516 -29.93 29.13 -2.43
CA ASN A 516 -30.89 29.34 -1.32
C ASN A 516 -30.16 29.81 -0.07
#